data_727fe6a5a546d65fe2ed55a74a4762f1
#
_entry.id   727fe6a5a546d65fe2ed55a74a4762f1
#
_cell.length_a   1.000
_cell.length_b   1.000
_cell.length_c   1.000
_cell.angle_alpha   90.00
_cell.angle_beta   90.00
_cell.angle_gamma   90.00
#
_symmetry.space_group_name_H-M   'P 1'
#
loop_
_entity.id
_entity.type
_entity.pdbx_description
1 polymer ?
#
loop_
_entity_poly.entity_id
_entity_poly.type
_entity_poly.pdbx_seq_one_letter_code
_entity_poly.pdbx_strand_id
1 'polypeptide(L)'
;MSDVLILCIDSIPGNSTITGYTDKIVVSSFSHSASIPLQQDSAKTERTAGRPILSELNFTKMSDLSTTALYKACTQGSKLGTIKLNVGRVENGTYMNFFTYAMTNGMISHISTSGGGGIPSDSFAINFTKIQCDYTQQKSDSTQKGTATWNWNLETMKSD
;
A
#
# COMPACT_ATOMS: atom_id res chain seq x y z
N MET A 1 17.05 -12.97 -2.70
CA MET A 1 15.72 -12.94 -3.36
C MET A 1 15.11 -11.57 -3.21
N SER A 2 14.63 -11.03 -4.30
CA SER A 2 13.95 -9.73 -4.27
C SER A 2 12.46 -9.93 -4.05
N ASP A 3 11.88 -9.12 -3.18
CA ASP A 3 10.44 -9.07 -3.01
C ASP A 3 9.80 -8.37 -4.21
N VAL A 4 8.61 -8.80 -4.58
CA VAL A 4 7.84 -8.21 -5.67
C VAL A 4 6.60 -7.55 -5.06
N LEU A 5 6.43 -6.27 -5.36
CA LEU A 5 5.33 -5.46 -4.86
C LEU A 5 4.36 -5.19 -6.01
N ILE A 6 3.12 -5.65 -5.85
CA ILE A 6 2.10 -5.53 -6.89
C ILE A 6 0.92 -4.73 -6.35
N LEU A 7 0.62 -3.62 -7.01
CA LEU A 7 -0.49 -2.76 -6.67
C LEU A 7 -1.66 -3.04 -7.61
N CYS A 8 -2.80 -3.38 -7.04
CA CYS A 8 -4.01 -3.71 -7.80
C CYS A 8 -5.03 -2.59 -7.69
N ILE A 9 -5.21 -1.87 -8.78
CA ILE A 9 -6.26 -0.86 -8.95
C ILE A 9 -7.06 -1.29 -10.18
N ASP A 10 -8.32 -1.65 -10.00
CA ASP A 10 -9.10 -2.28 -11.06
C ASP A 10 -9.23 -1.42 -12.32
N SER A 11 -9.35 -0.10 -12.14
CA SER A 11 -9.52 0.84 -13.25
C SER A 11 -8.20 1.30 -13.89
N ILE A 12 -7.06 0.95 -13.31
CA ILE A 12 -5.77 1.41 -13.80
C ILE A 12 -4.87 0.19 -14.08
N PRO A 13 -4.68 -0.16 -15.36
CA PRO A 13 -3.79 -1.27 -15.71
C PRO A 13 -2.32 -0.87 -15.67
N GLY A 14 -1.46 -1.83 -15.41
CA GLY A 14 -0.01 -1.67 -15.45
C GLY A 14 0.65 -2.71 -16.34
N ASN A 15 1.93 -2.94 -16.14
CA ASN A 15 2.77 -3.76 -17.02
C ASN A 15 3.16 -5.13 -16.42
N SER A 16 2.52 -5.57 -15.34
CA SER A 16 2.87 -6.85 -14.72
C SER A 16 2.57 -8.03 -15.63
N THR A 17 3.50 -8.98 -15.69
CA THR A 17 3.32 -10.25 -16.39
C THR A 17 3.25 -11.44 -15.44
N ILE A 18 3.21 -11.20 -14.13
CA ILE A 18 3.19 -12.24 -13.12
C ILE A 18 1.86 -12.97 -13.16
N THR A 19 1.90 -14.30 -13.16
CA THR A 19 0.70 -15.16 -13.20
C THR A 19 -0.22 -14.83 -12.03
N GLY A 20 -1.49 -14.57 -12.33
CA GLY A 20 -2.49 -14.14 -11.35
C GLY A 20 -2.55 -12.63 -11.11
N TYR A 21 -1.55 -11.89 -11.60
CA TYR A 21 -1.47 -10.44 -11.44
C TYR A 21 -1.10 -9.75 -12.76
N THR A 22 -1.55 -10.32 -13.86
CA THR A 22 -1.32 -9.77 -15.20
C THR A 22 -1.96 -8.40 -15.33
N ASP A 23 -1.25 -7.47 -15.95
CA ASP A 23 -1.68 -6.08 -16.16
C ASP A 23 -1.92 -5.30 -14.86
N LYS A 24 -1.34 -5.71 -13.75
CA LYS A 24 -1.32 -4.94 -12.52
C LYS A 24 -0.07 -4.06 -12.46
N ILE A 25 0.01 -3.18 -11.48
CA ILE A 25 1.10 -2.21 -11.35
C ILE A 25 2.20 -2.82 -10.48
N VAL A 26 3.42 -2.89 -11.01
CA VAL A 26 4.59 -3.27 -10.22
C VAL A 26 5.19 -2.00 -9.64
N VAL A 27 5.33 -1.95 -8.31
CA VAL A 27 5.94 -0.82 -7.61
C VAL A 27 7.31 -1.22 -7.05
N SER A 28 8.20 -0.23 -6.92
CA SER A 28 9.57 -0.46 -6.43
C SER A 28 9.64 -0.42 -4.90
N SER A 29 8.84 0.44 -4.28
CA SER A 29 8.83 0.59 -2.83
C SER A 29 7.52 1.18 -2.35
N PHE A 30 7.23 0.98 -1.08
CA PHE A 30 6.09 1.61 -0.43
C PHE A 30 6.48 2.03 0.99
N SER A 31 5.71 2.95 1.57
CA SER A 31 5.86 3.33 2.98
C SER A 31 4.50 3.68 3.57
N HIS A 32 4.34 3.33 4.83
CA HIS A 32 3.15 3.64 5.61
C HIS A 32 3.57 3.83 7.07
N SER A 33 2.89 4.71 7.77
CA SER A 33 3.15 4.94 9.19
C SER A 33 1.86 5.19 9.95
N ALA A 34 1.89 4.85 11.22
CA ALA A 34 0.83 5.17 12.16
C ALA A 34 1.46 5.78 13.40
N SER A 35 0.84 6.81 13.93
CA SER A 35 1.33 7.47 15.13
C SER A 35 0.15 7.88 15.99
N ILE A 36 0.40 7.99 17.27
CA ILE A 36 -0.57 8.52 18.21
C ILE A 36 0.14 9.54 19.10
N PRO A 37 -0.35 10.80 19.18
CA PRO A 37 0.25 11.76 20.09
C PRO A 37 -0.01 11.32 21.53
N LEU A 38 1.07 11.25 22.31
CA LEU A 38 1.02 10.88 23.72
C LEU A 38 1.45 12.08 24.54
N GLN A 39 0.61 12.48 25.48
CA GLN A 39 0.95 13.50 26.47
C GLN A 39 1.29 12.80 27.77
N GLN A 40 2.45 13.09 28.29
CA GLN A 40 2.90 12.59 29.58
C GLN A 40 3.13 13.78 30.51
N ASP A 41 2.41 13.78 31.62
CA ASP A 41 2.64 14.77 32.67
C ASP A 41 3.75 14.27 33.58
N SER A 42 4.87 14.99 33.62
CA SER A 42 6.01 14.60 34.44
C SER A 42 5.76 14.71 35.92
N ALA A 43 4.73 15.44 36.35
CA ALA A 43 4.31 15.56 37.76
C ALA A 43 3.33 14.45 38.18
N LYS A 44 2.76 13.73 37.21
CA LYS A 44 1.83 12.64 37.45
C LYS A 44 2.22 11.48 36.54
N THR A 45 1.88 10.27 36.90
CA THR A 45 2.15 9.09 36.08
C THR A 45 1.12 8.88 34.98
N GLU A 46 0.24 9.84 34.76
CA GLU A 46 -0.79 9.77 33.74
C GLU A 46 -0.21 9.98 32.35
N ARG A 47 -0.67 9.16 31.43
CA ARG A 47 -0.32 9.26 30.01
C ARG A 47 -1.61 9.28 29.21
N THR A 48 -1.86 10.40 28.53
CA THR A 48 -3.07 10.58 27.75
C THR A 48 -2.76 10.37 26.26
N ALA A 49 -3.50 9.47 25.62
CA ALA A 49 -3.39 9.24 24.20
C ALA A 49 -4.30 10.18 23.44
N GLY A 50 -3.77 10.79 22.40
CA GLY A 50 -4.56 11.58 21.46
C GLY A 50 -5.20 10.71 20.38
N ARG A 51 -5.66 11.35 19.30
CA ARG A 51 -6.25 10.67 18.17
C ARG A 51 -5.17 10.02 17.30
N PRO A 52 -5.33 8.74 16.90
CA PRO A 52 -4.36 8.11 15.99
C PRO A 52 -4.28 8.83 14.65
N ILE A 53 -3.08 8.94 14.13
CA ILE A 53 -2.81 9.54 12.82
C ILE A 53 -2.21 8.45 11.93
N LEU A 54 -2.89 8.16 10.83
CA LEU A 54 -2.40 7.22 9.81
C LEU A 54 -1.94 8.01 8.61
N SER A 55 -0.71 7.75 8.16
CA SER A 55 -0.22 8.36 6.94
C SER A 55 -0.91 7.74 5.73
N GLU A 56 -0.88 8.47 4.61
CA GLU A 56 -1.23 7.87 3.33
C GLU A 56 -0.19 6.84 2.95
N LEU A 57 -0.57 5.85 2.14
CA LEU A 57 0.43 4.94 1.57
C LEU A 57 1.14 5.66 0.44
N ASN A 58 2.47 5.68 0.51
CA ASN A 58 3.33 6.29 -0.47
C ASN A 58 4.04 5.21 -1.27
N PHE A 59 4.08 5.37 -2.58
CA PHE A 59 4.65 4.39 -3.50
C PHE A 59 5.66 5.05 -4.42
N THR A 60 6.66 4.28 -4.79
CA THR A 60 7.62 4.65 -5.83
C THR A 60 7.66 3.54 -6.88
N LYS A 61 7.61 3.91 -8.14
CA LYS A 61 7.69 2.95 -9.24
C LYS A 61 8.40 3.55 -10.45
N MET A 62 8.82 2.69 -11.36
CA MET A 62 9.27 3.13 -12.69
C MET A 62 8.06 3.53 -13.51
N SER A 63 8.20 4.56 -14.36
CA SER A 63 7.12 4.98 -15.24
C SER A 63 6.73 3.87 -16.20
N ASP A 64 5.42 3.66 -16.35
CA ASP A 64 4.88 2.62 -17.19
C ASP A 64 3.53 3.06 -17.78
N LEU A 65 2.76 2.12 -18.30
CA LEU A 65 1.45 2.38 -18.87
C LEU A 65 0.47 3.01 -17.87
N SER A 66 0.65 2.76 -16.59
CA SER A 66 -0.24 3.28 -15.53
C SER A 66 0.02 4.76 -15.20
N THR A 67 1.17 5.31 -15.58
CA THR A 67 1.57 6.67 -15.19
C THR A 67 0.54 7.73 -15.57
N THR A 68 0.10 7.73 -16.82
CA THR A 68 -0.89 8.71 -17.30
C THR A 68 -2.25 8.53 -16.64
N ALA A 69 -2.66 7.29 -16.41
CA ALA A 69 -3.92 7.00 -15.72
C ALA A 69 -3.90 7.45 -14.26
N LEU A 70 -2.75 7.32 -13.58
CA LEU A 70 -2.58 7.81 -12.22
C LEU A 70 -2.66 9.35 -12.17
N TYR A 71 -2.05 10.04 -13.12
CA TYR A 71 -2.17 11.50 -13.23
C TYR A 71 -3.61 11.92 -13.46
N LYS A 72 -4.32 11.22 -14.34
CA LYS A 72 -5.73 11.49 -14.61
C LYS A 72 -6.59 11.29 -13.37
N ALA A 73 -6.38 10.20 -12.65
CA ALA A 73 -7.10 9.92 -11.41
C ALA A 73 -6.83 10.98 -10.34
N CYS A 74 -5.60 11.46 -10.24
CA CYS A 74 -5.24 12.50 -9.29
C CYS A 74 -5.90 13.84 -9.64
N THR A 75 -5.79 14.28 -10.89
CA THR A 75 -6.29 15.59 -11.32
C THR A 75 -7.81 15.65 -11.35
N GLN A 76 -8.48 14.55 -11.61
CA GLN A 76 -9.94 14.47 -11.61
C GLN A 76 -10.55 14.14 -10.25
N GLY A 77 -9.72 13.79 -9.27
CA GLY A 77 -10.22 13.33 -7.97
C GLY A 77 -11.06 12.06 -8.08
N SER A 78 -10.65 11.14 -8.94
CA SER A 78 -11.40 9.92 -9.20
C SER A 78 -11.43 8.99 -8.00
N LYS A 79 -12.60 8.41 -7.71
CA LYS A 79 -12.74 7.37 -6.70
C LYS A 79 -12.37 6.04 -7.32
N LEU A 80 -11.39 5.37 -6.73
CA LEU A 80 -10.83 4.13 -7.27
C LEU A 80 -11.36 2.87 -6.58
N GLY A 81 -12.24 3.02 -5.59
CA GLY A 81 -12.77 1.89 -4.84
C GLY A 81 -11.71 1.25 -3.95
N THR A 82 -11.72 -0.08 -3.87
CA THR A 82 -10.75 -0.81 -3.05
C THR A 82 -9.45 -1.03 -3.83
N ILE A 83 -8.35 -0.64 -3.22
CA ILE A 83 -7.00 -0.80 -3.78
C ILE A 83 -6.25 -1.78 -2.91
N LYS A 84 -5.55 -2.74 -3.53
CA LYS A 84 -4.76 -3.73 -2.80
C LYS A 84 -3.29 -3.64 -3.18
N LEU A 85 -2.42 -3.65 -2.17
CA LEU A 85 -0.99 -3.82 -2.34
C LEU A 85 -0.62 -5.21 -1.87
N ASN A 86 0.00 -6.00 -2.75
CA ASN A 86 0.47 -7.33 -2.44
C ASN A 86 1.99 -7.33 -2.43
N VAL A 87 2.58 -7.75 -1.32
CA VAL A 87 4.02 -7.93 -1.19
C VAL A 87 4.29 -9.42 -1.10
N GLY A 88 5.10 -9.92 -2.01
CA GLY A 88 5.40 -11.34 -2.06
C GLY A 88 6.76 -11.61 -2.67
N ARG A 89 7.05 -12.87 -2.84
CA ARG A 89 8.30 -13.32 -3.47
C ARG A 89 7.99 -14.45 -4.43
N VAL A 90 8.88 -14.63 -5.38
CA VAL A 90 8.79 -15.75 -6.32
C VAL A 90 9.71 -16.87 -5.85
N GLU A 91 9.12 -18.02 -5.55
CA GLU A 91 9.85 -19.24 -5.21
C GLU A 91 9.40 -20.37 -6.11
N ASN A 92 10.35 -21.09 -6.69
CA ASN A 92 10.08 -22.20 -7.60
C ASN A 92 9.11 -21.84 -8.73
N GLY A 93 9.24 -20.62 -9.26
CA GLY A 93 8.40 -20.13 -10.34
C GLY A 93 6.99 -19.72 -9.92
N THR A 94 6.67 -19.75 -8.62
CA THR A 94 5.35 -19.38 -8.11
C THR A 94 5.45 -18.14 -7.25
N TYR A 95 4.56 -17.16 -7.50
CA TYR A 95 4.45 -15.97 -6.67
C TYR A 95 3.70 -16.31 -5.38
N MET A 96 4.32 -16.01 -4.25
CA MET A 96 3.75 -16.26 -2.93
C MET A 96 3.58 -14.93 -2.21
N ASN A 97 2.34 -14.58 -1.93
CA ASN A 97 1.98 -13.34 -1.24
C ASN A 97 2.09 -13.55 0.27
N PHE A 98 2.86 -12.72 0.97
CA PHE A 98 2.99 -12.81 2.42
C PHE A 98 2.51 -11.56 3.16
N PHE A 99 2.23 -10.47 2.47
CA PHE A 99 1.81 -9.22 3.08
C PHE A 99 0.84 -8.50 2.15
N THR A 100 -0.32 -8.09 2.67
CA THR A 100 -1.34 -7.44 1.86
C THR A 100 -1.92 -6.25 2.61
N TYR A 101 -1.96 -5.10 1.95
CA TYR A 101 -2.77 -3.95 2.37
C TYR A 101 -4.00 -3.86 1.49
N ALA A 102 -5.16 -3.69 2.12
CA ALA A 102 -6.41 -3.37 1.42
C ALA A 102 -6.87 -1.98 1.87
N MET A 103 -7.02 -1.07 0.92
CA MET A 103 -7.41 0.32 1.17
C MET A 103 -8.79 0.55 0.59
N THR A 104 -9.75 0.93 1.42
CA THR A 104 -11.13 1.19 0.99
C THR A 104 -11.29 2.66 0.64
N ASN A 105 -12.05 2.94 -0.42
CA ASN A 105 -12.28 4.29 -0.96
C ASN A 105 -10.98 5.00 -1.32
N GLY A 106 -10.13 4.30 -2.07
CA GLY A 106 -8.84 4.83 -2.47
C GLY A 106 -8.94 5.99 -3.45
N MET A 107 -8.09 6.99 -3.25
CA MET A 107 -7.92 8.13 -4.16
C MET A 107 -6.45 8.47 -4.25
N ILE A 108 -6.02 8.90 -5.43
CA ILE A 108 -4.65 9.39 -5.59
C ILE A 108 -4.62 10.84 -5.10
N SER A 109 -3.90 11.10 -4.02
CA SER A 109 -3.81 12.43 -3.43
C SER A 109 -2.61 13.23 -3.94
N HIS A 110 -1.58 12.54 -4.43
CA HIS A 110 -0.37 13.18 -4.90
C HIS A 110 0.32 12.27 -5.93
N ILE A 111 0.89 12.85 -6.95
CA ILE A 111 1.77 12.14 -7.88
C ILE A 111 2.83 13.10 -8.42
N SER A 112 4.05 12.61 -8.50
CA SER A 112 5.17 13.33 -9.10
C SER A 112 6.00 12.38 -9.94
N THR A 113 6.63 12.91 -10.97
CA THR A 113 7.50 12.14 -11.86
C THR A 113 8.83 12.86 -11.99
N SER A 114 9.91 12.12 -11.91
CA SER A 114 11.24 12.67 -12.10
C SER A 114 12.04 11.77 -13.04
N GLY A 115 12.91 12.39 -13.84
CA GLY A 115 13.76 11.67 -14.77
C GLY A 115 15.09 12.40 -14.98
N GLY A 116 16.10 11.65 -15.36
CA GLY A 116 17.43 12.20 -15.57
C GLY A 116 18.37 11.24 -16.28
N GLY A 117 17.99 10.76 -17.46
CA GLY A 117 18.86 9.95 -18.30
C GLY A 117 18.52 8.47 -18.39
N GLY A 118 17.44 8.03 -17.78
CA GLY A 118 16.91 6.67 -17.87
C GLY A 118 15.41 6.68 -17.90
N ILE A 119 14.78 5.55 -17.61
CA ILE A 119 13.33 5.50 -17.45
C ILE A 119 12.96 6.38 -16.25
N PRO A 120 12.03 7.33 -16.39
CA PRO A 120 11.60 8.16 -15.26
C PRO A 120 11.01 7.32 -14.15
N SER A 121 10.99 7.88 -12.94
CA SER A 121 10.35 7.27 -11.78
C SER A 121 9.18 8.12 -11.31
N ASP A 122 8.15 7.44 -10.84
CA ASP A 122 6.94 8.07 -10.30
C ASP A 122 6.87 7.86 -8.80
N SER A 123 6.46 8.91 -8.07
CA SER A 123 6.12 8.82 -6.66
C SER A 123 4.68 9.27 -6.49
N PHE A 124 3.87 8.48 -5.81
CA PHE A 124 2.46 8.82 -5.62
C PHE A 124 1.98 8.36 -4.24
N ALA A 125 0.88 8.96 -3.79
CA ALA A 125 0.27 8.65 -2.51
C ALA A 125 -1.20 8.30 -2.69
N ILE A 126 -1.66 7.32 -1.92
CA ILE A 126 -3.05 6.87 -1.92
C ILE A 126 -3.68 7.23 -0.58
N ASN A 127 -4.77 7.99 -0.64
CA ASN A 127 -5.63 8.30 0.50
C ASN A 127 -6.75 7.27 0.57
N PHE A 128 -7.19 6.93 1.77
CA PHE A 128 -8.22 5.93 2.00
C PHE A 128 -9.03 6.28 3.24
N THR A 129 -10.22 5.68 3.38
CA THR A 129 -11.06 5.83 4.57
C THR A 129 -10.94 4.65 5.53
N LYS A 130 -10.54 3.50 5.03
CA LYS A 130 -10.33 2.29 5.82
C LYS A 130 -9.12 1.54 5.28
N ILE A 131 -8.34 0.96 6.17
CA ILE A 131 -7.18 0.15 5.79
C ILE A 131 -7.20 -1.18 6.55
N GLN A 132 -6.82 -2.23 5.85
CA GLN A 132 -6.60 -3.54 6.44
C GLN A 132 -5.22 -4.05 6.02
N CYS A 133 -4.51 -4.62 6.96
CA CYS A 133 -3.19 -5.17 6.74
C CYS A 133 -3.19 -6.63 7.19
N ASP A 134 -2.82 -7.52 6.28
CA ASP A 134 -2.71 -8.96 6.55
C ASP A 134 -1.27 -9.41 6.34
N TYR A 135 -0.73 -10.09 7.31
CA TYR A 135 0.57 -10.74 7.22
C TYR A 135 0.42 -12.24 7.35
N THR A 136 0.96 -12.99 6.39
CA THR A 136 0.94 -14.45 6.41
C THR A 136 2.35 -14.96 6.60
N GLN A 137 2.60 -15.63 7.72
CA GLN A 137 3.89 -16.22 7.99
C GLN A 137 4.05 -17.53 7.22
N GLN A 138 5.18 -17.68 6.55
CA GLN A 138 5.53 -18.91 5.85
C GLN A 138 6.37 -19.80 6.75
N LYS A 139 6.17 -21.12 6.62
CA LYS A 139 7.06 -22.10 7.23
C LYS A 139 8.32 -22.26 6.39
N SER A 140 9.31 -22.96 6.94
CA SER A 140 10.55 -23.24 6.23
C SER A 140 10.36 -24.04 4.95
N ASP A 141 9.24 -24.77 4.81
CA ASP A 141 8.88 -25.52 3.62
C ASP A 141 8.01 -24.73 2.63
N SER A 142 7.92 -23.39 2.82
CA SER A 142 7.14 -22.48 1.99
C SER A 142 5.62 -22.64 2.10
N THR A 143 5.11 -23.39 3.08
CA THR A 143 3.69 -23.44 3.37
C THR A 143 3.29 -22.38 4.39
N GLN A 144 2.00 -22.04 4.44
CA GLN A 144 1.48 -21.05 5.37
C GLN A 144 1.51 -21.56 6.81
N LYS A 145 1.98 -20.73 7.73
CA LYS A 145 1.95 -21.04 9.15
C LYS A 145 0.78 -20.37 9.86
N GLY A 146 0.40 -19.18 9.45
CA GLY A 146 -0.71 -18.44 10.06
C GLY A 146 -0.80 -17.03 9.51
N THR A 147 -1.93 -16.38 9.73
CA THR A 147 -2.21 -15.03 9.26
C THR A 147 -2.55 -14.13 10.45
N ALA A 148 -1.92 -12.97 10.52
CA ALA A 148 -2.24 -11.92 11.47
C ALA A 148 -2.86 -10.74 10.72
N THR A 149 -3.95 -10.19 11.27
CA THR A 149 -4.71 -9.13 10.62
C THR A 149 -4.83 -7.92 11.53
N TRP A 150 -4.65 -6.74 10.93
CA TRP A 150 -4.94 -5.46 11.57
C TRP A 150 -5.79 -4.63 10.62
N ASN A 151 -6.78 -3.92 11.20
CA ASN A 151 -7.58 -2.99 10.40
C ASN A 151 -7.91 -1.74 11.21
N TRP A 152 -8.21 -0.67 10.49
CA TRP A 152 -8.61 0.60 11.09
C TRP A 152 -9.52 1.37 10.16
N ASN A 153 -10.64 1.84 10.70
CA ASN A 153 -11.58 2.69 9.99
C ASN A 153 -11.41 4.13 10.46
N LEU A 154 -10.98 5.01 9.55
CA LEU A 154 -10.73 6.41 9.87
C LEU A 154 -12.01 7.21 10.12
N GLU A 155 -13.15 6.78 9.56
CA GLU A 155 -14.42 7.46 9.76
C GLU A 155 -15.00 7.16 11.13
N THR A 156 -14.93 5.92 11.58
CA THR A 156 -15.46 5.50 12.87
C THR A 156 -14.43 5.54 13.98
N MET A 157 -13.15 5.67 13.64
CA MET A 157 -12.01 5.72 14.56
C MET A 157 -11.89 4.45 15.40
N LYS A 158 -12.10 3.29 14.79
CA LYS A 158 -12.00 1.99 15.46
C LYS A 158 -11.62 0.88 14.49
N SER A 159 -11.18 -0.24 15.03
CA SER A 159 -11.05 -1.50 14.27
C SER A 159 -12.43 -2.09 14.03
N ASP A 160 -12.64 -2.57 12.83
CA ASP A 160 -13.89 -3.27 12.49
C ASP A 160 -13.75 -4.79 12.66
#